data_202b0b15ec001f7f77a94cbc97a47bf0
#
_entry.id   202b0b15ec001f7f77a94cbc97a47bf0
#
_cell.length_a   1.000
_cell.length_b   1.000
_cell.length_c   1.000
_cell.angle_alpha   90.00
_cell.angle_beta   90.00
_cell.angle_gamma   90.00
#
_symmetry.space_group_name_H-M   'P 1'
#
loop_
_entity.id
_entity.type
_entity.pdbx_description
1 polymer ?
#
loop_
_entity_poly.entity_id
_entity_poly.type
_entity_poly.pdbx_seq_one_letter_code
_entity_poly.pdbx_strand_id
1 'polypeptide(L)'
;MTPDHGAAAQLTKDLPTWNLTDLYAGSDAPEVERDLKDAGAKATAFRQLYEGKLPSLSGADFLAAIIAYEQIQEVLGRLMSYAQLLYSGDMSNTEYGRFQQNINERATEVSLETLFFTLEINKLSDADMAAKLKHAPLRRYAPWLDTVRAFRPHQLSDDLEKMLHERDVVGRQAWMRLFDETMADLRFEVDGKKLTSNEALNLLYEQDGAKRKGAADAVSKGLKDNQRIFALVTNTLAKEKEVDDKWRKFARPVSSRNLANQVEDDVVDALVAAVKASYPKLSHRYYKLKAKWLGLPKLNYWDRNAPLPDDEDAPIAWPDAQSLVLNAYRAFSPKLAEVGQAFFDKSWIDVPPRPGKAYSQLRQKAVNSWLAY
;
A
#
# COMPACT_ATOMS: atom_id res chain seq x y z
N MET A 1 13.14 36.45 -11.46
CA MET A 1 14.48 35.84 -11.26
C MET A 1 14.40 34.41 -11.68
N THR A 2 15.15 33.97 -12.67
CA THR A 2 15.27 32.55 -13.00
C THR A 2 15.88 31.83 -11.81
N PRO A 3 15.31 30.70 -11.35
CA PRO A 3 15.92 29.93 -10.27
C PRO A 3 17.32 29.52 -10.70
N ASP A 4 18.30 29.77 -9.84
CA ASP A 4 19.66 29.37 -10.05
C ASP A 4 19.73 27.84 -10.15
N HIS A 5 19.94 27.34 -11.37
CA HIS A 5 20.07 25.89 -11.62
C HIS A 5 21.18 25.25 -10.79
N GLY A 6 22.17 26.04 -10.30
CA GLY A 6 23.24 25.61 -9.41
C GLY A 6 22.73 25.28 -8.01
N ALA A 7 21.84 26.11 -7.46
CA ALA A 7 21.26 25.88 -6.13
C ALA A 7 20.34 24.67 -6.10
N ALA A 8 19.48 24.47 -7.13
CA ALA A 8 18.63 23.29 -7.22
C ALA A 8 19.44 21.99 -7.38
N ALA A 9 20.53 22.00 -8.16
CA ALA A 9 21.42 20.86 -8.32
C ALA A 9 22.15 20.50 -7.01
N GLN A 10 22.43 21.49 -6.17
CA GLN A 10 23.10 21.28 -4.87
C GLN A 10 22.14 20.70 -3.82
N LEU A 11 20.84 21.03 -3.90
CA LEU A 11 19.80 20.49 -3.01
C LEU A 11 19.45 19.03 -3.30
N THR A 12 19.69 18.55 -4.52
CA THR A 12 19.44 17.16 -4.92
C THR A 12 20.67 16.26 -4.84
N LYS A 13 21.82 16.84 -4.47
CA LYS A 13 23.05 16.09 -4.29
C LYS A 13 23.02 15.36 -2.95
N ASP A 14 23.42 14.09 -2.95
CA ASP A 14 23.51 13.24 -1.75
C ASP A 14 22.17 12.94 -1.05
N LEU A 15 21.06 12.98 -1.78
CA LEU A 15 19.77 12.53 -1.25
C LEU A 15 19.79 11.02 -0.96
N PRO A 16 19.25 10.57 0.19
CA PRO A 16 19.30 9.16 0.57
C PRO A 16 18.42 8.29 -0.35
N THR A 17 18.96 7.17 -0.78
CA THR A 17 18.21 6.04 -1.31
C THR A 17 18.02 5.02 -0.21
N TRP A 18 16.92 4.28 -0.24
CA TRP A 18 16.69 3.29 0.79
C TRP A 18 17.71 2.15 0.74
N ASN A 19 18.10 1.70 1.93
CA ASN A 19 18.88 0.50 2.12
C ASN A 19 17.94 -0.66 2.49
N LEU A 20 17.89 -1.70 1.68
CA LEU A 20 17.05 -2.87 1.90
C LEU A 20 17.83 -4.07 2.47
N THR A 21 19.10 -3.90 2.78
CA THR A 21 19.98 -5.01 3.20
C THR A 21 19.62 -5.62 4.55
N ASP A 22 18.85 -4.94 5.38
CA ASP A 22 18.29 -5.53 6.62
C ASP A 22 17.07 -6.42 6.38
N LEU A 23 16.56 -6.48 5.13
CA LEU A 23 15.64 -7.53 4.67
C LEU A 23 16.43 -8.64 3.99
N TYR A 24 17.13 -8.33 2.87
CA TYR A 24 18.02 -9.24 2.16
C TYR A 24 19.15 -8.44 1.49
N ALA A 25 20.33 -9.06 1.38
CA ALA A 25 21.51 -8.40 0.82
C ALA A 25 21.42 -8.15 -0.70
N GLY A 26 20.63 -8.94 -1.41
CA GLY A 26 20.37 -8.84 -2.85
C GLY A 26 19.26 -9.78 -3.28
N SER A 27 18.77 -9.62 -4.51
CA SER A 27 17.75 -10.53 -5.08
C SER A 27 18.28 -11.96 -5.30
N ASP A 28 19.59 -12.12 -5.42
CA ASP A 28 20.34 -13.36 -5.56
C ASP A 28 20.96 -13.86 -4.25
N ALA A 29 20.65 -13.19 -3.13
CA ALA A 29 21.17 -13.60 -1.83
C ALA A 29 20.68 -15.02 -1.47
N PRO A 30 21.59 -15.92 -1.02
CA PRO A 30 21.23 -17.31 -0.71
C PRO A 30 20.18 -17.42 0.40
N GLU A 31 20.03 -16.41 1.22
CA GLU A 31 19.00 -16.30 2.26
C GLU A 31 17.58 -16.26 1.66
N VAL A 32 17.40 -15.65 0.50
CA VAL A 32 16.09 -15.61 -0.18
C VAL A 32 15.59 -17.02 -0.49
N GLU A 33 16.45 -17.82 -1.13
CA GLU A 33 16.10 -19.20 -1.50
C GLU A 33 15.94 -20.10 -0.28
N ARG A 34 16.84 -19.96 0.71
CA ARG A 34 16.73 -20.68 1.98
C ARG A 34 15.41 -20.40 2.69
N ASP A 35 15.05 -19.12 2.84
CA ASP A 35 13.85 -18.69 3.57
C ASP A 35 12.57 -19.14 2.87
N LEU A 36 12.53 -19.12 1.53
CA LEU A 36 11.41 -19.69 0.75
C LEU A 36 11.26 -21.21 0.99
N LYS A 37 12.37 -21.93 0.90
CA LYS A 37 12.37 -23.39 1.10
C LYS A 37 11.97 -23.76 2.53
N ASP A 38 12.50 -23.06 3.51
CA ASP A 38 12.20 -23.29 4.93
C ASP A 38 10.74 -22.95 5.24
N ALA A 39 10.21 -21.85 4.68
CA ALA A 39 8.80 -21.49 4.81
C ALA A 39 7.89 -22.57 4.20
N GLY A 40 8.22 -23.09 3.02
CA GLY A 40 7.50 -24.18 2.38
C GLY A 40 7.48 -25.45 3.22
N ALA A 41 8.65 -25.87 3.74
CA ALA A 41 8.74 -27.03 4.62
C ALA A 41 7.93 -26.87 5.91
N LYS A 42 7.99 -25.68 6.53
CA LYS A 42 7.20 -25.35 7.73
C LYS A 42 5.71 -25.32 7.43
N ALA A 43 5.28 -24.78 6.28
CA ALA A 43 3.88 -24.72 5.88
C ALA A 43 3.29 -26.12 5.65
N THR A 44 4.04 -26.99 4.98
CA THR A 44 3.65 -28.41 4.79
C THR A 44 3.54 -29.14 6.14
N ALA A 45 4.52 -28.99 7.02
CA ALA A 45 4.48 -29.57 8.38
C ALA A 45 3.31 -29.00 9.21
N PHE A 46 3.04 -27.72 9.10
CA PHE A 46 1.93 -27.03 9.76
C PHE A 46 0.59 -27.62 9.30
N ARG A 47 0.42 -27.82 8.00
CA ARG A 47 -0.77 -28.44 7.43
C ARG A 47 -0.99 -29.85 7.97
N GLN A 48 0.04 -30.72 7.92
CA GLN A 48 -0.04 -32.10 8.42
C GLN A 48 -0.40 -32.16 9.92
N LEU A 49 0.08 -31.19 10.70
CA LEU A 49 -0.14 -31.16 12.13
C LEU A 49 -1.54 -30.67 12.51
N TYR A 50 -2.10 -29.67 11.79
CA TYR A 50 -3.26 -28.92 12.25
C TYR A 50 -4.50 -29.04 11.34
N GLU A 51 -4.38 -29.34 10.02
CA GLU A 51 -5.55 -29.39 9.13
C GLU A 51 -6.60 -30.40 9.61
N GLY A 52 -7.85 -29.96 9.70
CA GLY A 52 -8.98 -30.76 10.18
C GLY A 52 -9.03 -30.97 11.69
N LYS A 53 -8.09 -30.40 12.46
CA LYS A 53 -7.98 -30.69 13.90
C LYS A 53 -8.27 -29.49 14.81
N LEU A 54 -8.49 -28.30 14.26
CA LEU A 54 -8.70 -27.08 15.06
C LEU A 54 -9.80 -27.20 16.11
N PRO A 55 -10.95 -27.84 15.85
CA PRO A 55 -11.99 -28.01 16.89
C PRO A 55 -11.49 -28.76 18.14
N SER A 56 -10.66 -29.78 17.98
CA SER A 56 -10.18 -30.63 19.07
C SER A 56 -8.99 -30.06 19.84
N LEU A 57 -8.33 -29.00 19.36
CA LEU A 57 -7.19 -28.39 20.02
C LEU A 57 -7.58 -27.76 21.36
N SER A 58 -6.73 -27.93 22.38
CA SER A 58 -6.81 -27.13 23.60
C SER A 58 -6.52 -25.66 23.31
N GLY A 59 -6.82 -24.74 24.24
CA GLY A 59 -6.44 -23.34 24.10
C GLY A 59 -4.92 -23.12 23.99
N ALA A 60 -4.12 -23.96 24.64
CA ALA A 60 -2.65 -23.90 24.56
C ALA A 60 -2.14 -24.40 23.21
N ASP A 61 -2.67 -25.51 22.69
CA ASP A 61 -2.28 -26.05 21.38
C ASP A 61 -2.75 -25.13 20.25
N PHE A 62 -3.91 -24.50 20.41
CA PHE A 62 -4.40 -23.51 19.43
C PHE A 62 -3.51 -22.25 19.41
N LEU A 63 -3.03 -21.80 20.58
CA LEU A 63 -2.03 -20.73 20.63
C LEU A 63 -0.73 -21.13 19.93
N ALA A 64 -0.25 -22.36 20.14
CA ALA A 64 0.94 -22.85 19.46
C ALA A 64 0.75 -22.88 17.94
N ALA A 65 -0.44 -23.26 17.46
CA ALA A 65 -0.79 -23.21 16.04
C ALA A 65 -0.76 -21.77 15.49
N ILE A 66 -1.33 -20.80 16.22
CA ILE A 66 -1.30 -19.38 15.79
C ILE A 66 0.15 -18.88 15.73
N ILE A 67 0.99 -19.17 16.70
CA ILE A 67 2.40 -18.76 16.70
C ILE A 67 3.15 -19.38 15.50
N ALA A 68 2.92 -20.65 15.23
CA ALA A 68 3.54 -21.32 14.07
C ALA A 68 3.09 -20.70 12.74
N TYR A 69 1.80 -20.39 12.61
CA TYR A 69 1.24 -19.67 11.47
C TYR A 69 1.88 -18.28 11.31
N GLU A 70 1.94 -17.50 12.40
CA GLU A 70 2.57 -16.17 12.43
C GLU A 70 4.02 -16.20 11.93
N GLN A 71 4.82 -17.19 12.37
CA GLN A 71 6.21 -17.35 11.94
C GLN A 71 6.34 -17.62 10.43
N ILE A 72 5.43 -18.41 9.85
CA ILE A 72 5.40 -18.64 8.40
C ILE A 72 5.05 -17.35 7.67
N GLN A 73 3.99 -16.65 8.11
CA GLN A 73 3.54 -15.40 7.50
C GLN A 73 4.59 -14.30 7.61
N GLU A 74 5.37 -14.24 8.68
CA GLU A 74 6.47 -13.28 8.84
C GLU A 74 7.56 -13.46 7.78
N VAL A 75 7.94 -14.71 7.51
CA VAL A 75 8.95 -14.99 6.47
C VAL A 75 8.41 -14.66 5.09
N LEU A 76 7.19 -15.09 4.76
CA LEU A 76 6.56 -14.76 3.48
C LEU A 76 6.38 -13.24 3.31
N GLY A 77 5.93 -12.55 4.34
CA GLY A 77 5.77 -11.10 4.34
C GLY A 77 7.10 -10.36 4.12
N ARG A 78 8.20 -10.83 4.72
CA ARG A 78 9.54 -10.26 4.50
C ARG A 78 10.00 -10.43 3.06
N LEU A 79 9.85 -11.61 2.48
CA LEU A 79 10.19 -11.91 1.09
C LEU A 79 9.39 -11.05 0.10
N MET A 80 8.07 -11.01 0.27
CA MET A 80 7.16 -10.24 -0.58
C MET A 80 7.42 -8.73 -0.45
N SER A 81 7.64 -8.24 0.79
CA SER A 81 7.96 -6.83 1.02
C SER A 81 9.29 -6.44 0.38
N TYR A 82 10.32 -7.28 0.48
CA TYR A 82 11.60 -7.03 -0.17
C TYR A 82 11.45 -6.96 -1.70
N ALA A 83 10.80 -7.95 -2.30
CA ALA A 83 10.58 -8.01 -3.74
C ALA A 83 9.77 -6.79 -4.23
N GLN A 84 8.70 -6.43 -3.51
CA GLN A 84 7.87 -5.26 -3.84
C GLN A 84 8.66 -3.94 -3.72
N LEU A 85 9.45 -3.75 -2.67
CA LEU A 85 10.24 -2.53 -2.47
C LEU A 85 11.33 -2.40 -3.53
N LEU A 86 12.01 -3.51 -3.87
CA LEU A 86 13.02 -3.53 -4.92
C LEU A 86 12.42 -3.13 -6.27
N TYR A 87 11.29 -3.73 -6.65
CA TYR A 87 10.56 -3.40 -7.88
C TYR A 87 10.05 -1.95 -7.86
N SER A 88 9.45 -1.50 -6.75
CA SER A 88 8.96 -0.11 -6.62
C SER A 88 10.07 0.93 -6.70
N GLY A 89 11.29 0.55 -6.37
CA GLY A 89 12.47 1.40 -6.54
C GLY A 89 12.80 1.69 -8.01
N ASP A 90 12.54 0.72 -8.89
CA ASP A 90 12.70 0.87 -10.35
C ASP A 90 11.83 -0.17 -11.09
N MET A 91 10.60 0.20 -11.41
CA MET A 91 9.64 -0.63 -12.15
C MET A 91 10.01 -0.83 -13.63
N SER A 92 10.97 -0.06 -14.14
CA SER A 92 11.50 -0.24 -15.50
C SER A 92 12.57 -1.33 -15.59
N ASN A 93 13.09 -1.79 -14.44
CA ASN A 93 14.06 -2.85 -14.38
C ASN A 93 13.40 -4.24 -14.52
N THR A 94 13.62 -4.88 -15.64
CA THR A 94 13.01 -6.19 -15.96
C THR A 94 13.43 -7.30 -15.02
N GLU A 95 14.63 -7.25 -14.45
CA GLU A 95 15.11 -8.25 -13.48
C GLU A 95 14.35 -8.11 -12.14
N TYR A 96 14.10 -6.89 -11.69
CA TYR A 96 13.29 -6.66 -10.49
C TYR A 96 11.84 -7.10 -10.67
N GLY A 97 11.25 -6.86 -11.86
CA GLY A 97 9.92 -7.36 -12.20
C GLY A 97 9.85 -8.90 -12.20
N ARG A 98 10.83 -9.57 -12.80
CA ARG A 98 10.93 -11.05 -12.78
C ARG A 98 11.11 -11.60 -11.38
N PHE A 99 11.96 -10.98 -10.58
CA PHE A 99 12.17 -11.36 -9.18
C PHE A 99 10.89 -11.23 -8.37
N GLN A 100 10.20 -10.09 -8.47
CA GLN A 100 8.94 -9.86 -7.77
C GLN A 100 7.88 -10.91 -8.16
N GLN A 101 7.72 -11.17 -9.45
CA GLN A 101 6.77 -12.17 -9.92
C GLN A 101 7.12 -13.56 -9.39
N ASN A 102 8.36 -13.98 -9.45
CA ASN A 102 8.82 -15.27 -8.94
C ASN A 102 8.55 -15.43 -7.44
N ILE A 103 8.87 -14.40 -6.66
CA ILE A 103 8.59 -14.40 -5.21
C ILE A 103 7.08 -14.49 -4.94
N ASN A 104 6.26 -13.72 -5.65
CA ASN A 104 4.80 -13.74 -5.48
C ASN A 104 4.21 -15.12 -5.81
N GLU A 105 4.62 -15.74 -6.92
CA GLU A 105 4.16 -17.08 -7.31
C GLU A 105 4.51 -18.11 -6.23
N ARG A 106 5.77 -18.18 -5.82
CA ARG A 106 6.26 -19.15 -4.82
C ARG A 106 5.70 -18.90 -3.43
N ALA A 107 5.55 -17.64 -3.02
CA ALA A 107 4.90 -17.28 -1.76
C ALA A 107 3.42 -17.67 -1.76
N THR A 108 2.73 -17.54 -2.91
CA THR A 108 1.35 -17.99 -3.08
C THR A 108 1.25 -19.51 -2.91
N GLU A 109 2.14 -20.30 -3.54
CA GLU A 109 2.19 -21.74 -3.36
C GLU A 109 2.35 -22.14 -1.88
N VAL A 110 3.27 -21.47 -1.15
CA VAL A 110 3.47 -21.73 0.28
C VAL A 110 2.25 -21.31 1.11
N SER A 111 1.62 -20.19 0.77
CA SER A 111 0.45 -19.68 1.50
C SER A 111 -0.79 -20.57 1.34
N LEU A 112 -0.91 -21.30 0.22
CA LEU A 112 -1.97 -22.29 0.01
C LEU A 112 -1.92 -23.42 1.04
N GLU A 113 -0.71 -23.85 1.46
CA GLU A 113 -0.53 -24.86 2.50
C GLU A 113 -1.07 -24.39 3.87
N THR A 114 -1.16 -23.09 4.10
CA THR A 114 -1.64 -22.51 5.38
C THR A 114 -3.05 -21.94 5.30
N LEU A 115 -3.65 -21.85 4.10
CA LEU A 115 -4.96 -21.22 3.88
C LEU A 115 -6.07 -21.89 4.70
N PHE A 116 -6.02 -23.23 4.86
CA PHE A 116 -7.00 -23.98 5.66
C PHE A 116 -7.17 -23.39 7.07
N PHE A 117 -6.11 -22.82 7.65
CA PHE A 117 -6.10 -22.38 9.04
C PHE A 117 -7.12 -21.28 9.31
N THR A 118 -7.14 -20.23 8.49
CA THR A 118 -8.13 -19.15 8.62
C THR A 118 -9.53 -19.63 8.22
N LEU A 119 -9.63 -20.52 7.23
CA LEU A 119 -10.90 -21.10 6.80
C LEU A 119 -11.53 -21.95 7.93
N GLU A 120 -10.72 -22.75 8.63
CA GLU A 120 -11.20 -23.56 9.75
C GLU A 120 -11.49 -22.73 11.02
N ILE A 121 -10.73 -21.66 11.30
CA ILE A 121 -11.05 -20.71 12.36
C ILE A 121 -12.47 -20.17 12.17
N ASN A 122 -12.87 -19.88 10.95
CA ASN A 122 -14.22 -19.43 10.62
C ASN A 122 -15.30 -20.52 10.82
N LYS A 123 -14.93 -21.79 10.75
CA LYS A 123 -15.86 -22.92 10.97
C LYS A 123 -16.04 -23.25 12.46
N LEU A 124 -15.14 -22.79 13.34
CA LEU A 124 -15.31 -23.00 14.78
C LEU A 124 -16.59 -22.33 15.30
N SER A 125 -17.34 -23.02 16.14
CA SER A 125 -18.48 -22.43 16.83
C SER A 125 -18.03 -21.31 17.79
N ASP A 126 -18.96 -20.41 18.13
CA ASP A 126 -18.66 -19.36 19.11
C ASP A 126 -18.37 -19.95 20.50
N ALA A 127 -19.00 -21.08 20.84
CA ALA A 127 -18.74 -21.81 22.08
C ALA A 127 -17.31 -22.40 22.11
N ASP A 128 -16.85 -23.01 21.00
CA ASP A 128 -15.50 -23.57 20.89
C ASP A 128 -14.45 -22.46 21.00
N MET A 129 -14.67 -21.35 20.30
CA MET A 129 -13.78 -20.19 20.37
C MET A 129 -13.71 -19.63 21.79
N ALA A 130 -14.86 -19.44 22.45
CA ALA A 130 -14.92 -18.98 23.83
C ALA A 130 -14.22 -19.94 24.79
N ALA A 131 -14.32 -21.25 24.56
CA ALA A 131 -13.60 -22.26 25.36
C ALA A 131 -12.08 -22.14 25.20
N LYS A 132 -11.59 -21.96 23.97
CA LYS A 132 -10.15 -21.77 23.67
C LYS A 132 -9.62 -20.47 24.29
N LEU A 133 -10.36 -19.37 24.23
CA LEU A 133 -10.01 -18.05 24.81
C LEU A 133 -9.99 -18.04 26.34
N LYS A 134 -10.42 -19.10 27.04
CA LYS A 134 -10.16 -19.27 28.50
C LYS A 134 -8.67 -19.40 28.80
N HIS A 135 -7.86 -19.85 27.84
CA HIS A 135 -6.40 -19.86 27.97
C HIS A 135 -5.88 -18.42 27.89
N ALA A 136 -5.44 -17.89 29.03
CA ALA A 136 -5.12 -16.47 29.17
C ALA A 136 -4.09 -15.93 28.14
N PRO A 137 -2.98 -16.65 27.81
CA PRO A 137 -2.04 -16.17 26.80
C PRO A 137 -2.62 -16.03 25.39
N LEU A 138 -3.70 -16.77 25.06
CA LEU A 138 -4.36 -16.67 23.74
C LEU A 138 -5.14 -15.36 23.58
N ARG A 139 -5.53 -14.70 24.67
CA ARG A 139 -6.36 -13.48 24.60
C ARG A 139 -5.72 -12.33 23.85
N ARG A 140 -4.39 -12.28 23.78
CA ARG A 140 -3.69 -11.27 22.97
C ARG A 140 -4.03 -11.36 21.49
N TYR A 141 -4.46 -12.53 21.01
CA TYR A 141 -4.86 -12.73 19.61
C TYR A 141 -6.37 -12.59 19.39
N ALA A 142 -7.16 -12.28 20.43
CA ALA A 142 -8.61 -12.12 20.29
C ALA A 142 -8.99 -11.10 19.21
N PRO A 143 -8.38 -9.89 19.12
CA PRO A 143 -8.72 -8.93 18.05
C PRO A 143 -8.47 -9.48 16.65
N TRP A 144 -7.38 -10.22 16.44
CA TRP A 144 -7.10 -10.86 15.16
C TRP A 144 -8.11 -11.97 14.83
N LEU A 145 -8.44 -12.81 15.81
CA LEU A 145 -9.46 -13.85 15.65
C LEU A 145 -10.83 -13.24 15.31
N ASP A 146 -11.20 -12.14 15.95
CA ASP A 146 -12.44 -11.41 15.64
C ASP A 146 -12.41 -10.88 14.20
N THR A 147 -11.28 -10.33 13.75
CA THR A 147 -11.09 -9.86 12.37
C THR A 147 -11.26 -11.01 11.37
N VAL A 148 -10.61 -12.16 11.58
CA VAL A 148 -10.75 -13.33 10.72
C VAL A 148 -12.22 -13.79 10.68
N ARG A 149 -12.85 -13.89 11.84
CA ARG A 149 -14.24 -14.38 11.97
C ARG A 149 -15.29 -13.42 11.44
N ALA A 150 -14.98 -12.12 11.33
CA ALA A 150 -15.87 -11.15 10.70
C ALA A 150 -16.18 -11.51 9.24
N PHE A 151 -15.26 -12.19 8.55
CA PHE A 151 -15.46 -12.65 7.16
C PHE A 151 -16.24 -13.97 7.04
N ARG A 152 -16.57 -14.65 8.13
CA ARG A 152 -17.29 -15.94 8.13
C ARG A 152 -18.56 -15.96 7.27
N PRO A 153 -19.42 -14.92 7.26
CA PRO A 153 -20.62 -14.90 6.39
C PRO A 153 -20.30 -14.81 4.90
N HIS A 154 -19.07 -14.42 4.58
CA HIS A 154 -18.60 -14.12 3.22
C HIS A 154 -17.59 -15.17 2.70
N GLN A 155 -17.30 -16.18 3.50
CA GLN A 155 -16.40 -17.26 3.12
C GLN A 155 -17.08 -18.21 2.14
N LEU A 156 -16.38 -18.61 1.10
CA LEU A 156 -16.80 -19.61 0.13
C LEU A 156 -16.41 -21.02 0.60
N SER A 157 -16.65 -22.03 -0.24
CA SER A 157 -16.11 -23.36 0.03
C SER A 157 -14.58 -23.36 -0.06
N ASP A 158 -13.92 -24.27 0.66
CA ASP A 158 -12.46 -24.34 0.72
C ASP A 158 -11.82 -24.47 -0.67
N ASP A 159 -12.43 -25.27 -1.57
CA ASP A 159 -11.95 -25.45 -2.93
C ASP A 159 -12.03 -24.17 -3.76
N LEU A 160 -13.12 -23.37 -3.58
CA LEU A 160 -13.26 -22.09 -4.24
C LEU A 160 -12.27 -21.07 -3.68
N GLU A 161 -12.08 -21.02 -2.36
CA GLU A 161 -11.08 -20.12 -1.75
C GLU A 161 -9.67 -20.45 -2.22
N LYS A 162 -9.30 -21.73 -2.29
CA LYS A 162 -8.00 -22.17 -2.83
C LYS A 162 -7.83 -21.76 -4.29
N MET A 163 -8.82 -22.05 -5.14
CA MET A 163 -8.77 -21.70 -6.56
C MET A 163 -8.67 -20.20 -6.79
N LEU A 164 -9.43 -19.40 -6.04
CA LEU A 164 -9.39 -17.93 -6.14
C LEU A 164 -8.04 -17.39 -5.67
N HIS A 165 -7.47 -17.95 -4.60
CA HIS A 165 -6.16 -17.58 -4.10
C HIS A 165 -5.04 -17.84 -5.13
N GLU A 166 -5.03 -19.01 -5.77
CA GLU A 166 -4.08 -19.33 -6.84
C GLU A 166 -4.26 -18.39 -8.06
N ARG A 167 -5.50 -18.11 -8.44
CA ARG A 167 -5.79 -17.27 -9.60
C ARG A 167 -5.45 -15.81 -9.43
N ASP A 168 -5.32 -15.30 -8.20
CA ASP A 168 -5.09 -13.88 -7.95
C ASP A 168 -3.82 -13.37 -8.65
N VAL A 169 -2.78 -14.21 -8.72
CA VAL A 169 -1.49 -13.88 -9.38
C VAL A 169 -1.66 -13.55 -10.86
N VAL A 170 -2.48 -14.33 -11.58
CA VAL A 170 -2.76 -14.14 -13.02
C VAL A 170 -4.07 -13.40 -13.28
N GLY A 171 -4.83 -13.10 -12.24
CA GLY A 171 -6.05 -12.30 -12.23
C GLY A 171 -5.78 -10.85 -11.86
N ARG A 172 -6.28 -10.46 -10.71
CA ARG A 172 -6.22 -9.08 -10.19
C ARG A 172 -4.80 -8.50 -10.19
N GLN A 173 -3.80 -9.25 -9.70
CA GLN A 173 -2.43 -8.75 -9.61
C GLN A 173 -1.84 -8.45 -11.00
N ALA A 174 -2.15 -9.26 -12.01
CA ALA A 174 -1.68 -9.02 -13.39
C ALA A 174 -2.26 -7.72 -13.97
N TRP A 175 -3.55 -7.40 -13.70
CA TRP A 175 -4.16 -6.15 -14.15
C TRP A 175 -3.60 -4.94 -13.42
N MET A 176 -3.32 -5.06 -12.12
CA MET A 176 -2.67 -4.00 -11.35
C MET A 176 -1.26 -3.74 -11.88
N ARG A 177 -0.49 -4.79 -12.13
CA ARG A 177 0.86 -4.67 -12.71
C ARG A 177 0.83 -3.99 -14.08
N LEU A 178 -0.11 -4.37 -14.96
CA LEU A 178 -0.26 -3.72 -16.27
C LEU A 178 -0.53 -2.21 -16.12
N PHE A 179 -1.34 -1.81 -15.15
CA PHE A 179 -1.58 -0.40 -14.84
C PHE A 179 -0.30 0.30 -14.39
N ASP A 180 0.41 -0.29 -13.43
CA ASP A 180 1.62 0.29 -12.83
C ASP A 180 2.74 0.43 -13.87
N GLU A 181 3.01 -0.60 -14.66
CA GLU A 181 4.00 -0.57 -15.75
C GLU A 181 3.63 0.47 -16.81
N THR A 182 2.34 0.53 -17.21
CA THR A 182 1.87 1.53 -18.16
C THR A 182 2.08 2.95 -17.64
N MET A 183 1.74 3.22 -16.37
CA MET A 183 1.95 4.54 -15.75
C MET A 183 3.42 4.89 -15.60
N ALA A 184 4.28 3.92 -15.30
CA ALA A 184 5.73 4.14 -15.18
C ALA A 184 6.38 4.51 -16.51
N ASP A 185 5.87 3.94 -17.61
CA ASP A 185 6.36 4.22 -18.98
C ASP A 185 5.85 5.53 -19.57
N LEU A 186 4.76 6.08 -19.04
CA LEU A 186 4.20 7.33 -19.58
C LEU A 186 5.20 8.48 -19.48
N ARG A 187 5.24 9.27 -20.55
CA ARG A 187 5.96 10.54 -20.60
C ARG A 187 5.01 11.63 -21.04
N PHE A 188 5.09 12.76 -20.37
CA PHE A 188 4.24 13.93 -20.62
C PHE A 188 5.08 15.04 -21.24
N GLU A 189 4.67 15.52 -22.38
CA GLU A 189 5.40 16.56 -23.10
C GLU A 189 4.93 17.95 -22.63
N VAL A 190 5.82 18.67 -21.94
CA VAL A 190 5.59 20.04 -21.47
C VAL A 190 6.76 20.88 -21.96
N ASP A 191 6.47 21.94 -22.70
CA ASP A 191 7.47 22.88 -23.26
C ASP A 191 8.61 22.17 -24.05
N GLY A 192 8.25 21.12 -24.81
CA GLY A 192 9.19 20.34 -25.61
C GLY A 192 10.04 19.33 -24.79
N LYS A 193 9.81 19.20 -23.50
CA LYS A 193 10.48 18.21 -22.62
C LYS A 193 9.55 17.04 -22.32
N LYS A 194 10.11 15.83 -22.34
CA LYS A 194 9.42 14.61 -21.92
C LYS A 194 9.63 14.39 -20.42
N LEU A 195 8.59 14.58 -19.64
CA LEU A 195 8.59 14.49 -18.21
C LEU A 195 7.98 13.17 -17.74
N THR A 196 8.44 12.66 -16.59
CA THR A 196 7.78 11.58 -15.85
C THR A 196 6.46 12.08 -15.23
N SER A 197 5.63 11.16 -14.73
CA SER A 197 4.39 11.51 -14.03
C SER A 197 4.62 12.47 -12.87
N ASN A 198 5.66 12.21 -12.06
CA ASN A 198 6.00 13.03 -10.91
C ASN A 198 6.44 14.43 -11.29
N GLU A 199 7.32 14.53 -12.29
CA GLU A 199 7.80 15.83 -12.77
C GLU A 199 6.65 16.66 -13.34
N ALA A 200 5.76 16.05 -14.16
CA ALA A 200 4.61 16.74 -14.73
C ALA A 200 3.61 17.19 -13.65
N LEU A 201 3.33 16.34 -12.64
CA LEU A 201 2.43 16.68 -11.56
C LEU A 201 3.01 17.74 -10.62
N ASN A 202 4.33 17.79 -10.44
CA ASN A 202 4.98 18.84 -9.65
C ASN A 202 4.80 20.23 -10.27
N LEU A 203 4.71 20.32 -11.61
CA LEU A 203 4.43 21.60 -12.27
C LEU A 203 3.05 22.18 -11.91
N LEU A 204 2.12 21.39 -11.35
CA LEU A 204 0.83 21.90 -10.85
C LEU A 204 0.97 22.73 -9.57
N TYR A 205 2.15 22.73 -8.96
CA TYR A 205 2.49 23.56 -7.78
C TYR A 205 3.31 24.82 -8.15
N GLU A 206 3.56 25.08 -9.43
CA GLU A 206 4.27 26.28 -9.88
C GLU A 206 3.45 27.56 -9.63
N GLN A 207 4.15 28.68 -9.38
CA GLN A 207 3.50 30.02 -9.26
C GLN A 207 2.83 30.45 -10.57
N ASP A 208 3.45 30.11 -11.71
CA ASP A 208 2.95 30.48 -13.05
C ASP A 208 1.74 29.64 -13.45
N GLY A 209 0.58 30.28 -13.60
CA GLY A 209 -0.66 29.64 -14.05
C GLY A 209 -0.61 29.04 -15.45
N ALA A 210 0.22 29.60 -16.36
CA ALA A 210 0.39 29.05 -17.70
C ALA A 210 1.16 27.72 -17.66
N LYS A 211 2.19 27.61 -16.82
CA LYS A 211 2.91 26.35 -16.60
C LYS A 211 2.00 25.30 -15.97
N ARG A 212 1.23 25.65 -14.94
CA ARG A 212 0.24 24.71 -14.34
C ARG A 212 -0.74 24.19 -15.40
N LYS A 213 -1.28 25.10 -16.23
CA LYS A 213 -2.19 24.70 -17.31
C LYS A 213 -1.51 23.79 -18.33
N GLY A 214 -0.31 24.12 -18.78
CA GLY A 214 0.47 23.31 -19.72
C GLY A 214 0.71 21.90 -19.20
N ALA A 215 1.08 21.77 -17.92
CA ALA A 215 1.25 20.48 -17.26
C ALA A 215 -0.06 19.69 -17.18
N ALA A 216 -1.16 20.34 -16.80
CA ALA A 216 -2.49 19.71 -16.72
C ALA A 216 -2.97 19.21 -18.09
N ASP A 217 -2.77 20.01 -19.16
CA ASP A 217 -3.10 19.63 -20.52
C ASP A 217 -2.24 18.45 -21.01
N ALA A 218 -0.94 18.45 -20.72
CA ALA A 218 -0.03 17.36 -21.07
C ALA A 218 -0.41 16.05 -20.37
N VAL A 219 -0.69 16.10 -19.05
CA VAL A 219 -1.14 14.94 -18.27
C VAL A 219 -2.47 14.42 -18.84
N SER A 220 -3.43 15.31 -19.08
CA SER A 220 -4.73 14.94 -19.65
C SER A 220 -4.59 14.28 -21.03
N LYS A 221 -3.69 14.81 -21.88
CA LYS A 221 -3.40 14.22 -23.19
C LYS A 221 -2.78 12.83 -23.05
N GLY A 222 -1.74 12.67 -22.25
CA GLY A 222 -1.05 11.39 -22.05
C GLY A 222 -2.00 10.30 -21.55
N LEU A 223 -2.86 10.62 -20.57
CA LEU A 223 -3.88 9.68 -20.09
C LEU A 223 -4.94 9.37 -21.15
N LYS A 224 -5.37 10.38 -21.93
CA LYS A 224 -6.34 10.20 -23.01
C LYS A 224 -5.80 9.31 -24.14
N ASP A 225 -4.55 9.49 -24.51
CA ASP A 225 -3.89 8.68 -25.56
C ASP A 225 -3.82 7.18 -25.15
N ASN A 226 -3.80 6.89 -23.86
CA ASN A 226 -3.81 5.54 -23.28
C ASN A 226 -5.18 5.11 -22.70
N GLN A 227 -6.25 5.87 -22.97
CA GLN A 227 -7.58 5.65 -22.38
C GLN A 227 -8.09 4.23 -22.58
N ARG A 228 -7.78 3.60 -23.73
CA ARG A 228 -8.23 2.23 -24.02
C ARG A 228 -7.70 1.22 -23.00
N ILE A 229 -6.42 1.32 -22.64
CA ILE A 229 -5.80 0.41 -21.65
C ILE A 229 -6.38 0.69 -20.26
N PHE A 230 -6.42 1.96 -19.84
CA PHE A 230 -6.93 2.32 -18.52
C PHE A 230 -8.40 1.96 -18.34
N ALA A 231 -9.23 2.17 -19.38
CA ALA A 231 -10.61 1.76 -19.35
C ALA A 231 -10.76 0.23 -19.27
N LEU A 232 -9.95 -0.54 -20.00
CA LEU A 232 -9.97 -2.00 -19.95
C LEU A 232 -9.59 -2.50 -18.53
N VAL A 233 -8.48 -2.01 -17.98
CA VAL A 233 -8.03 -2.38 -16.62
C VAL A 233 -9.11 -2.04 -15.59
N THR A 234 -9.61 -0.81 -15.59
CA THR A 234 -10.61 -0.34 -14.62
C THR A 234 -11.90 -1.16 -14.70
N ASN A 235 -12.41 -1.38 -15.93
CA ASN A 235 -13.65 -2.13 -16.13
C ASN A 235 -13.48 -3.62 -15.75
N THR A 236 -12.33 -4.21 -16.04
CA THR A 236 -12.04 -5.60 -15.68
C THR A 236 -11.99 -5.77 -14.17
N LEU A 237 -11.23 -4.93 -13.47
CA LEU A 237 -11.14 -4.97 -12.00
C LEU A 237 -12.49 -4.66 -11.32
N ALA A 238 -13.27 -3.72 -11.86
CA ALA A 238 -14.61 -3.43 -11.35
C ALA A 238 -15.55 -4.62 -11.55
N LYS A 239 -15.47 -5.32 -12.70
CA LYS A 239 -16.28 -6.50 -12.97
C LYS A 239 -15.87 -7.71 -12.15
N GLU A 240 -14.56 -7.92 -11.96
CA GLU A 240 -14.04 -8.94 -11.05
C GLU A 240 -14.57 -8.72 -9.63
N LYS A 241 -14.47 -7.49 -9.13
CA LYS A 241 -15.01 -7.11 -7.83
C LYS A 241 -16.52 -7.39 -7.69
N GLU A 242 -17.31 -7.03 -8.72
CA GLU A 242 -18.76 -7.30 -8.73
C GLU A 242 -19.05 -8.81 -8.64
N VAL A 243 -18.29 -9.62 -9.38
CA VAL A 243 -18.45 -11.08 -9.34
C VAL A 243 -18.09 -11.63 -7.97
N ASP A 244 -16.96 -11.20 -7.40
CA ASP A 244 -16.53 -11.63 -6.07
C ASP A 244 -17.53 -11.23 -4.98
N ASP A 245 -17.99 -9.96 -4.97
CA ASP A 245 -19.00 -9.47 -4.03
C ASP A 245 -20.30 -10.27 -4.11
N LYS A 246 -20.74 -10.61 -5.31
CA LYS A 246 -21.94 -11.43 -5.53
C LYS A 246 -21.80 -12.82 -4.91
N TRP A 247 -20.68 -13.50 -5.17
CA TRP A 247 -20.43 -14.84 -4.64
C TRP A 247 -20.29 -14.82 -3.12
N ARG A 248 -19.61 -13.81 -2.58
CA ARG A 248 -19.39 -13.60 -1.15
C ARG A 248 -20.59 -12.95 -0.44
N LYS A 249 -21.65 -12.60 -1.18
CA LYS A 249 -22.90 -12.02 -0.64
C LYS A 249 -22.69 -10.68 0.06
N PHE A 250 -21.78 -9.85 -0.44
CA PHE A 250 -21.69 -8.48 0.02
C PHE A 250 -22.85 -7.64 -0.52
N ALA A 251 -23.50 -6.85 0.35
CA ALA A 251 -24.68 -6.07 -0.01
C ALA A 251 -24.35 -4.85 -0.90
N ARG A 252 -23.17 -4.28 -0.73
CA ARG A 252 -22.72 -3.04 -1.41
C ARG A 252 -21.28 -3.18 -1.89
N PRO A 253 -20.87 -2.48 -2.95
CA PRO A 253 -19.48 -2.53 -3.45
C PRO A 253 -18.44 -2.09 -2.42
N VAL A 254 -18.83 -1.26 -1.43
CA VAL A 254 -17.92 -0.77 -0.39
C VAL A 254 -17.85 -1.68 0.84
N SER A 255 -18.86 -2.57 1.05
CA SER A 255 -19.00 -3.33 2.29
C SER A 255 -17.79 -4.24 2.58
N SER A 256 -17.23 -4.90 1.55
CA SER A 256 -16.05 -5.74 1.74
C SER A 256 -14.81 -4.93 2.18
N ARG A 257 -14.67 -3.69 1.67
CA ARG A 257 -13.60 -2.79 2.08
C ARG A 257 -13.82 -2.27 3.50
N ASN A 258 -15.06 -1.90 3.83
CA ASN A 258 -15.39 -1.43 5.17
C ASN A 258 -15.15 -2.55 6.20
N LEU A 259 -15.58 -3.77 5.90
CA LEU A 259 -15.30 -4.94 6.74
C LEU A 259 -13.79 -5.19 6.92
N ALA A 260 -13.01 -5.12 5.86
CA ALA A 260 -11.56 -5.24 5.92
C ALA A 260 -10.88 -4.12 6.75
N ASN A 261 -11.49 -2.94 6.78
CA ASN A 261 -11.05 -1.82 7.62
C ASN A 261 -11.64 -1.88 9.04
N GLN A 262 -12.39 -2.92 9.39
CA GLN A 262 -13.05 -3.09 10.69
C GLN A 262 -13.95 -1.89 11.05
N VAL A 263 -14.71 -1.39 10.07
CA VAL A 263 -15.65 -0.28 10.24
C VAL A 263 -16.99 -0.65 9.62
N GLU A 264 -18.06 -0.29 10.27
CA GLU A 264 -19.43 -0.53 9.82
C GLU A 264 -19.79 0.40 8.66
N ASP A 265 -20.67 -0.07 7.75
CA ASP A 265 -21.12 0.68 6.57
C ASP A 265 -21.77 2.02 6.94
N ASP A 266 -22.57 2.06 8.01
CA ASP A 266 -23.27 3.26 8.47
C ASP A 266 -22.33 4.31 9.07
N VAL A 267 -21.22 3.92 9.68
CA VAL A 267 -20.17 4.83 10.15
C VAL A 267 -19.52 5.54 8.96
N VAL A 268 -19.20 4.78 7.90
CA VAL A 268 -18.64 5.36 6.67
C VAL A 268 -19.66 6.27 5.98
N ASP A 269 -20.92 5.87 5.92
CA ASP A 269 -21.99 6.69 5.35
C ASP A 269 -22.20 7.99 6.14
N ALA A 270 -22.15 7.94 7.48
CA ALA A 270 -22.22 9.14 8.34
C ALA A 270 -21.03 10.07 8.09
N LEU A 271 -19.80 9.54 7.97
CA LEU A 271 -18.63 10.33 7.61
C LEU A 271 -18.80 11.01 6.26
N VAL A 272 -19.21 10.28 5.23
CA VAL A 272 -19.44 10.82 3.87
C VAL A 272 -20.50 11.90 3.88
N ALA A 273 -21.61 11.69 4.61
CA ALA A 273 -22.67 12.67 4.76
C ALA A 273 -22.18 13.96 5.44
N ALA A 274 -21.42 13.84 6.54
CA ALA A 274 -20.85 14.97 7.27
C ALA A 274 -19.86 15.77 6.41
N VAL A 275 -18.98 15.08 5.66
CA VAL A 275 -18.03 15.71 4.75
C VAL A 275 -18.75 16.46 3.64
N LYS A 276 -19.75 15.85 2.99
CA LYS A 276 -20.55 16.52 1.95
C LYS A 276 -21.30 17.73 2.47
N ALA A 277 -21.89 17.65 3.66
CA ALA A 277 -22.58 18.77 4.29
C ALA A 277 -21.62 19.93 4.65
N SER A 278 -20.34 19.63 4.83
CA SER A 278 -19.30 20.61 5.15
C SER A 278 -18.75 21.34 3.92
N TYR A 279 -18.91 20.80 2.69
CA TYR A 279 -18.36 21.41 1.47
C TYR A 279 -18.69 22.89 1.29
N PRO A 280 -19.95 23.36 1.46
CA PRO A 280 -20.27 24.78 1.26
C PRO A 280 -19.55 25.69 2.27
N LYS A 281 -19.36 25.19 3.50
CA LYS A 281 -18.76 25.97 4.61
C LYS A 281 -17.23 25.97 4.57
N LEU A 282 -16.60 24.92 4.06
CA LEU A 282 -15.16 24.72 4.06
C LEU A 282 -14.57 24.83 2.65
N SER A 283 -14.59 23.77 1.86
CA SER A 283 -13.86 23.72 0.60
C SER A 283 -14.37 24.70 -0.45
N HIS A 284 -15.70 24.87 -0.61
CA HIS A 284 -16.23 25.85 -1.56
C HIS A 284 -15.90 27.28 -1.15
N ARG A 285 -15.93 27.58 0.16
CA ARG A 285 -15.52 28.88 0.70
C ARG A 285 -14.03 29.10 0.45
N TYR A 286 -13.19 28.10 0.75
CA TYR A 286 -11.75 28.19 0.54
C TYR A 286 -11.41 28.41 -0.94
N TYR A 287 -12.02 27.66 -1.84
CA TYR A 287 -11.74 27.81 -3.27
C TYR A 287 -12.18 29.17 -3.82
N LYS A 288 -13.29 29.74 -3.33
CA LYS A 288 -13.68 31.12 -3.68
C LYS A 288 -12.65 32.13 -3.17
N LEU A 289 -12.15 31.95 -1.96
CA LEU A 289 -11.14 32.81 -1.38
C LEU A 289 -9.80 32.68 -2.12
N LYS A 290 -9.38 31.46 -2.43
CA LYS A 290 -8.16 31.19 -3.20
C LYS A 290 -8.22 31.77 -4.62
N ALA A 291 -9.37 31.66 -5.29
CA ALA A 291 -9.57 32.30 -6.58
C ALA A 291 -9.36 33.81 -6.50
N LYS A 292 -9.91 34.46 -5.44
CA LYS A 292 -9.72 35.89 -5.20
C LYS A 292 -8.24 36.25 -4.98
N TRP A 293 -7.52 35.47 -4.18
CA TRP A 293 -6.08 35.67 -3.95
C TRP A 293 -5.25 35.55 -5.21
N LEU A 294 -5.62 34.62 -6.08
CA LEU A 294 -4.96 34.43 -7.39
C LEU A 294 -5.45 35.39 -8.49
N GLY A 295 -6.35 36.34 -8.18
CA GLY A 295 -6.91 37.27 -9.18
C GLY A 295 -7.79 36.61 -10.24
N LEU A 296 -8.36 35.44 -9.94
CA LEU A 296 -9.16 34.66 -10.89
C LEU A 296 -10.67 34.78 -10.58
N PRO A 297 -11.53 34.82 -11.59
CA PRO A 297 -12.99 34.82 -11.38
C PRO A 297 -13.48 33.50 -10.80
N LYS A 298 -12.79 32.40 -11.11
CA LYS A 298 -13.04 31.04 -10.63
C LYS A 298 -11.75 30.22 -10.75
N LEU A 299 -11.48 29.31 -9.79
CA LEU A 299 -10.37 28.36 -9.91
C LEU A 299 -10.63 27.38 -11.04
N ASN A 300 -9.63 27.13 -11.84
CA ASN A 300 -9.57 25.95 -12.68
C ASN A 300 -9.05 24.77 -11.85
N TYR A 301 -9.21 23.53 -12.36
CA TYR A 301 -8.77 22.34 -11.64
C TYR A 301 -7.24 22.30 -11.44
N TRP A 302 -6.46 22.88 -12.36
CA TRP A 302 -5.00 23.01 -12.25
C TRP A 302 -4.54 24.09 -11.27
N ASP A 303 -5.44 24.96 -10.80
CA ASP A 303 -5.13 26.00 -9.80
C ASP A 303 -5.36 25.53 -8.37
N ARG A 304 -5.95 24.34 -8.18
CA ARG A 304 -6.29 23.82 -6.86
C ARG A 304 -5.10 23.79 -5.93
N ASN A 305 -3.94 23.34 -6.40
CA ASN A 305 -2.71 23.21 -5.64
C ASN A 305 -1.74 24.38 -5.84
N ALA A 306 -2.13 25.41 -6.60
CA ALA A 306 -1.29 26.59 -6.81
C ALA A 306 -0.85 27.17 -5.46
N PRO A 307 0.44 27.57 -5.29
CA PRO A 307 0.87 28.31 -4.10
C PRO A 307 0.16 29.65 -4.00
N LEU A 308 0.11 30.20 -2.78
CA LEU A 308 -0.43 31.54 -2.59
C LEU A 308 0.56 32.59 -3.09
N PRO A 309 0.07 33.80 -3.49
CA PRO A 309 0.96 34.83 -4.07
C PRO A 309 2.11 35.26 -3.16
N ASP A 310 1.89 35.21 -1.85
CA ASP A 310 2.85 35.63 -0.83
C ASP A 310 3.67 34.45 -0.24
N ASP A 311 3.49 33.23 -0.75
CA ASP A 311 4.29 32.09 -0.31
C ASP A 311 5.72 32.26 -0.83
N GLU A 312 6.66 32.44 0.08
CA GLU A 312 8.08 32.33 -0.20
C GLU A 312 8.41 30.85 -0.36
N ASP A 313 8.53 30.41 -1.60
CA ASP A 313 8.93 29.03 -1.92
C ASP A 313 10.46 28.88 -1.73
N ALA A 314 10.89 28.95 -0.46
CA ALA A 314 12.29 28.73 -0.12
C ALA A 314 12.56 27.22 -0.08
N PRO A 315 13.46 26.70 -0.91
CA PRO A 315 13.82 25.31 -0.88
C PRO A 315 14.46 24.95 0.47
N ILE A 316 14.00 23.87 1.10
CA ILE A 316 14.53 23.36 2.36
C ILE A 316 15.49 22.24 2.06
N ALA A 317 16.76 22.36 2.49
CA ALA A 317 17.74 21.32 2.34
C ALA A 317 17.36 20.05 3.13
N TRP A 318 17.74 18.88 2.63
CA TRP A 318 17.37 17.61 3.26
C TRP A 318 17.72 17.50 4.74
N PRO A 319 18.92 17.91 5.22
CA PRO A 319 19.24 17.89 6.65
C PRO A 319 18.34 18.79 7.51
N ASP A 320 17.94 19.94 6.94
CA ASP A 320 17.05 20.87 7.63
C ASP A 320 15.63 20.33 7.71
N ALA A 321 15.14 19.71 6.62
CA ALA A 321 13.86 19.01 6.59
C ALA A 321 13.81 17.86 7.60
N GLN A 322 14.88 17.06 7.69
CA GLN A 322 15.03 16.01 8.69
C GLN A 322 14.94 16.57 10.12
N SER A 323 15.69 17.62 10.39
CA SER A 323 15.70 18.29 11.70
C SER A 323 14.32 18.85 12.07
N LEU A 324 13.64 19.49 11.10
CA LEU A 324 12.30 20.06 11.29
C LEU A 324 11.28 18.97 11.66
N VAL A 325 11.25 17.86 10.89
CA VAL A 325 10.33 16.74 11.14
C VAL A 325 10.59 16.11 12.51
N LEU A 326 11.84 15.82 12.83
CA LEU A 326 12.19 15.18 14.11
C LEU A 326 11.89 16.08 15.31
N ASN A 327 12.09 17.39 15.18
CA ASN A 327 11.73 18.35 16.22
C ASN A 327 10.22 18.44 16.42
N ALA A 328 9.43 18.44 15.33
CA ALA A 328 7.98 18.40 15.42
C ALA A 328 7.49 17.10 16.07
N TYR A 329 8.04 15.95 15.70
CA TYR A 329 7.72 14.67 16.34
C TYR A 329 8.08 14.65 17.82
N ARG A 330 9.26 15.19 18.19
CA ARG A 330 9.71 15.24 19.59
C ARG A 330 8.83 16.15 20.46
N ALA A 331 8.34 17.26 19.90
CA ALA A 331 7.42 18.14 20.57
C ALA A 331 6.08 17.46 20.89
N PHE A 332 5.63 16.55 20.03
CA PHE A 332 4.43 15.75 20.26
C PHE A 332 4.70 14.54 21.16
N SER A 333 5.72 13.74 20.83
CA SER A 333 6.11 12.55 21.58
C SER A 333 7.58 12.19 21.33
N PRO A 334 8.41 12.13 22.41
CA PRO A 334 9.80 11.67 22.28
C PRO A 334 9.92 10.30 21.61
N LYS A 335 8.99 9.38 21.91
CA LYS A 335 8.97 8.03 21.32
C LYS A 335 8.70 8.05 19.82
N LEU A 336 7.83 8.94 19.35
CA LEU A 336 7.60 9.13 17.91
C LEU A 336 8.88 9.64 17.20
N ALA A 337 9.60 10.57 17.84
CA ALA A 337 10.87 11.07 17.30
C ALA A 337 11.96 9.97 17.24
N GLU A 338 12.05 9.07 18.23
CA GLU A 338 12.95 7.91 18.19
C GLU A 338 12.65 6.99 17.00
N VAL A 339 11.36 6.68 16.77
CA VAL A 339 10.94 5.88 15.61
C VAL A 339 11.28 6.62 14.31
N GLY A 340 10.97 7.92 14.22
CA GLY A 340 11.31 8.74 13.06
C GLY A 340 12.83 8.80 12.79
N GLN A 341 13.65 8.94 13.83
CA GLN A 341 15.10 8.93 13.71
C GLN A 341 15.64 7.64 13.07
N ALA A 342 15.05 6.48 13.43
CA ALA A 342 15.48 5.21 12.85
C ALA A 342 15.27 5.14 11.32
N PHE A 343 14.28 5.84 10.77
CA PHE A 343 14.07 5.91 9.32
C PHE A 343 15.19 6.64 8.61
N PHE A 344 15.75 7.68 9.23
CA PHE A 344 16.89 8.41 8.69
C PHE A 344 18.19 7.64 8.87
N ASP A 345 18.48 7.16 10.09
CA ASP A 345 19.72 6.48 10.43
C ASP A 345 19.94 5.20 9.63
N LYS A 346 18.85 4.49 9.32
CA LYS A 346 18.87 3.21 8.60
C LYS A 346 18.61 3.35 7.10
N SER A 347 18.53 4.57 6.60
CA SER A 347 18.24 4.84 5.18
C SER A 347 16.97 4.10 4.72
N TRP A 348 15.87 4.22 5.47
CA TRP A 348 14.58 3.63 5.12
C TRP A 348 13.71 4.56 4.26
N ILE A 349 14.26 5.68 3.84
CA ILE A 349 13.59 6.68 3.01
C ILE A 349 14.34 6.76 1.67
N ASP A 350 13.58 6.72 0.57
CA ASP A 350 14.09 6.85 -0.79
C ASP A 350 13.62 8.17 -1.38
N VAL A 351 14.50 9.16 -1.45
CA VAL A 351 14.16 10.54 -1.81
C VAL A 351 14.37 10.86 -3.28
N PRO A 352 15.50 10.47 -3.95
CA PRO A 352 15.79 10.95 -5.29
C PRO A 352 14.68 10.59 -6.29
N PRO A 353 14.19 11.55 -7.09
CA PRO A 353 13.33 11.23 -8.23
C PRO A 353 14.18 10.51 -9.28
N ARG A 354 13.61 9.45 -9.89
CA ARG A 354 14.22 8.73 -11.01
C ARG A 354 13.16 8.08 -11.90
N PRO A 355 13.46 7.85 -13.18
CA PRO A 355 12.58 7.07 -14.05
C PRO A 355 12.29 5.69 -13.46
N GLY A 356 11.08 5.19 -13.66
CA GLY A 356 10.69 3.86 -13.17
C GLY A 356 10.34 3.77 -11.68
N LYS A 357 10.64 4.78 -10.87
CA LYS A 357 10.30 4.80 -9.46
C LYS A 357 8.78 4.91 -9.27
N ALA A 358 8.21 4.05 -8.42
CA ALA A 358 6.81 4.15 -8.02
C ALA A 358 6.50 5.50 -7.34
N TYR A 359 5.27 5.99 -7.53
CA TYR A 359 4.85 7.29 -7.01
C TYR A 359 4.98 7.42 -5.49
N SER A 360 4.57 6.40 -4.75
CA SER A 360 4.66 6.38 -3.28
C SER A 360 4.68 4.94 -2.78
N GLN A 361 5.78 4.57 -2.14
CA GLN A 361 5.87 3.33 -1.39
C GLN A 361 6.52 3.62 -0.03
N LEU A 362 5.83 3.23 1.03
CA LEU A 362 6.42 3.20 2.36
C LEU A 362 7.11 1.86 2.56
N ARG A 363 8.37 1.88 3.00
CA ARG A 363 9.02 0.67 3.46
C ARG A 363 8.27 0.13 4.67
N GLN A 364 7.55 -0.96 4.47
CA GLN A 364 6.95 -1.72 5.53
C GLN A 364 7.98 -2.74 6.02
N LYS A 365 8.77 -2.36 7.02
CA LYS A 365 9.57 -3.35 7.72
C LYS A 365 8.60 -4.27 8.44
N ALA A 366 8.51 -5.51 7.95
CA ALA A 366 7.81 -6.63 8.58
C ALA A 366 6.95 -6.23 9.78
N VAL A 367 5.84 -5.56 9.54
CA VAL A 367 4.83 -5.34 10.58
C VAL A 367 3.91 -6.54 10.55
N ASN A 368 4.50 -7.73 10.62
CA ASN A 368 3.72 -8.95 10.78
C ASN A 368 3.38 -9.24 12.25
N SER A 369 3.60 -8.27 13.12
CA SER A 369 2.92 -8.25 14.41
C SER A 369 1.43 -7.87 14.31
N TRP A 370 0.84 -7.93 13.11
CA TRP A 370 -0.60 -7.71 12.90
C TRP A 370 -1.46 -8.68 13.70
N LEU A 371 -0.94 -9.85 14.01
CA LEU A 371 -1.62 -10.84 14.83
C LEU A 371 -1.62 -10.49 16.33
N ALA A 372 -0.84 -9.48 16.74
CA ALA A 372 -0.62 -9.17 18.17
C ALA A 372 -1.15 -7.79 18.60
N TYR A 373 -1.75 -7.00 17.68
CA TYR A 373 -2.32 -5.68 17.99
C TYR A 373 -3.80 -5.63 17.68
#